data_7d64b6af11c435909a0322b67f3950e5
#
_entry.id   7d64b6af11c435909a0322b67f3950e5
#
_cell.length_a   1.000
_cell.length_b   1.000
_cell.length_c   1.000
_cell.angle_alpha   90.00
_cell.angle_beta   90.00
_cell.angle_gamma   90.00
#
_symmetry.space_group_name_H-M   'P 1'
#
loop_
_entity.id
_entity.type
_entity.pdbx_description
1 polymer ?
#
loop_
_entity_poly.entity_id
_entity_poly.type
_entity_poly.pdbx_seq_one_letter_code
_entity_poly.pdbx_strand_id
1 'polypeptide(L)'
;MRRAADETVAGVPIASPAGDALPDAPPLPRPLPPPPPPLPDATAPGIEHRFQFRGSAREYFRIWIVNLALTVLTLGIFSAWAKVRRERWFYGNTWVAGAPFEYLAQPLQILKGRLVAVAVLGAYVLAGKGLPLAQPLLLVALGIATPWLVLAGLRFRARYSAWRTLNFRFTGEIGDALKAWLLMFMLAVPTLGLILPYMKYLQRRYQVEEHRFGGLRFAFAAQPGAFYAVYLVGWVLGAAGLLLGSLVGATLAARLQGAGTRIDADAAQAMGFATIGLAYAGLFVGWVWIAVGVSNLTFNRASLGAHGFRSTLRRRDLFALYLSNTAAILLSLGLLVPWAQVRMARYRAAHLALLARGDLDTLRSERRGRRGATGAETADAFDVDLSL
;
A
#
# COMPACT_ATOMS: atom_id res chain seq x y z
N MET A 1 -56.90 -80.58 2.80
CA MET A 1 -56.87 -82.04 3.07
C MET A 1 -55.40 -82.42 3.34
N ARG A 2 -55.11 -83.00 4.50
CA ARG A 2 -53.96 -83.85 4.99
C ARG A 2 -52.61 -83.14 5.03
N ARG A 3 -52.16 -82.86 6.27
CA ARG A 3 -51.50 -83.67 7.34
C ARG A 3 -50.13 -84.16 6.90
N ALA A 4 -49.11 -83.59 7.56
CA ALA A 4 -48.29 -84.14 8.65
C ALA A 4 -47.15 -85.02 8.12
N ALA A 5 -45.96 -84.86 8.56
CA ALA A 5 -45.45 -85.32 9.82
C ALA A 5 -44.03 -84.77 10.10
N ASP A 6 -43.84 -84.54 11.26
CA ASP A 6 -42.73 -84.39 12.17
C ASP A 6 -41.67 -85.52 12.06
N GLU A 7 -40.41 -85.20 12.03
CA GLU A 7 -39.35 -86.07 12.55
C GLU A 7 -38.15 -85.20 12.99
N THR A 8 -37.99 -85.18 14.27
CA THR A 8 -36.87 -84.68 15.02
C THR A 8 -35.73 -85.63 14.89
N VAL A 9 -34.56 -85.13 14.41
CA VAL A 9 -33.27 -85.87 14.59
C VAL A 9 -32.30 -84.89 15.26
N ALA A 10 -31.79 -85.38 16.41
CA ALA A 10 -30.90 -84.72 17.33
C ALA A 10 -29.57 -84.27 16.68
N GLY A 11 -29.19 -83.04 16.97
CA GLY A 11 -27.94 -82.42 16.51
C GLY A 11 -26.70 -82.87 17.21
N VAL A 12 -25.65 -83.00 16.43
CA VAL A 12 -24.27 -83.04 16.89
C VAL A 12 -23.67 -81.66 16.65
N PRO A 13 -23.04 -80.96 17.58
CA PRO A 13 -22.41 -79.69 17.35
C PRO A 13 -21.09 -79.91 16.61
N ILE A 14 -21.00 -79.47 15.37
CA ILE A 14 -19.81 -79.32 14.62
C ILE A 14 -19.08 -78.09 15.10
N ALA A 15 -17.90 -78.22 15.76
CA ALA A 15 -17.03 -77.11 16.10
C ALA A 15 -16.52 -76.43 14.81
N SER A 16 -16.84 -75.20 14.64
CA SER A 16 -16.29 -74.30 13.57
C SER A 16 -14.78 -74.14 13.82
N PRO A 17 -13.91 -74.34 12.84
CA PRO A 17 -12.52 -73.97 12.99
C PRO A 17 -12.41 -72.43 13.05
N ALA A 18 -11.60 -71.98 14.04
CA ALA A 18 -11.23 -70.58 14.20
C ALA A 18 -10.68 -70.08 12.85
N GLY A 19 -11.41 -69.12 12.24
CA GLY A 19 -10.96 -68.49 11.03
C GLY A 19 -9.74 -67.62 11.33
N ASP A 20 -8.62 -67.98 10.74
CA ASP A 20 -7.46 -67.08 10.64
C ASP A 20 -7.88 -65.81 9.98
N ALA A 21 -7.94 -64.71 10.77
CA ALA A 21 -8.14 -63.36 10.24
C ALA A 21 -6.94 -63.06 9.32
N LEU A 22 -7.21 -62.96 8.03
CA LEU A 22 -6.25 -62.43 7.08
C LEU A 22 -5.77 -61.07 7.55
N PRO A 23 -4.48 -60.78 7.59
CA PRO A 23 -3.97 -59.48 7.97
C PRO A 23 -4.58 -58.40 7.07
N ASP A 24 -5.08 -57.34 7.68
CA ASP A 24 -5.70 -56.18 7.01
C ASP A 24 -4.82 -55.73 5.82
N ALA A 25 -5.36 -55.79 4.63
CA ALA A 25 -4.68 -55.29 3.43
C ALA A 25 -4.33 -53.80 3.66
N PRO A 26 -3.09 -53.39 3.36
CA PRO A 26 -2.71 -51.98 3.52
C PRO A 26 -3.68 -51.06 2.78
N PRO A 27 -4.09 -49.93 3.38
CA PRO A 27 -5.03 -49.01 2.75
C PRO A 27 -4.49 -48.58 1.39
N LEU A 28 -5.33 -48.66 0.36
CA LEU A 28 -4.99 -48.21 -1.01
C LEU A 28 -4.41 -46.81 -0.96
N PRO A 29 -3.29 -46.51 -1.67
CA PRO A 29 -2.73 -45.18 -1.73
C PRO A 29 -3.79 -44.20 -2.20
N ARG A 30 -3.95 -43.09 -1.48
CA ARG A 30 -4.89 -42.03 -1.86
C ARG A 30 -4.60 -41.60 -3.31
N PRO A 31 -5.62 -41.48 -4.16
CA PRO A 31 -5.43 -40.99 -5.51
C PRO A 31 -4.71 -39.64 -5.44
N LEU A 32 -3.64 -39.51 -6.22
CA LEU A 32 -2.91 -38.24 -6.35
C LEU A 32 -3.88 -37.12 -6.72
N PRO A 33 -3.77 -35.95 -6.10
CA PRO A 33 -4.58 -34.82 -6.52
C PRO A 33 -4.36 -34.57 -8.01
N PRO A 34 -5.42 -34.21 -8.77
CA PRO A 34 -5.28 -33.90 -10.19
C PRO A 34 -4.17 -32.86 -10.38
N PRO A 35 -3.35 -32.97 -11.44
CA PRO A 35 -2.32 -32.01 -11.72
C PRO A 35 -2.94 -30.60 -11.77
N PRO A 36 -2.24 -29.58 -11.23
CA PRO A 36 -2.72 -28.21 -11.30
C PRO A 36 -2.99 -27.85 -12.78
N PRO A 37 -4.05 -27.09 -13.07
CA PRO A 37 -4.34 -26.67 -14.43
C PRO A 37 -3.10 -25.97 -15.01
N PRO A 38 -2.79 -26.16 -16.30
CA PRO A 38 -1.64 -25.54 -16.93
C PRO A 38 -1.72 -24.03 -16.73
N LEU A 39 -0.60 -23.44 -16.31
CA LEU A 39 -0.48 -21.98 -16.18
C LEU A 39 -0.86 -21.38 -17.53
N PRO A 40 -1.73 -20.34 -17.56
CA PRO A 40 -2.08 -19.66 -18.80
C PRO A 40 -0.81 -19.21 -19.51
N ASP A 41 -0.73 -19.45 -20.82
CA ASP A 41 0.42 -19.10 -21.64
C ASP A 41 0.85 -17.67 -21.36
N ALA A 42 2.07 -17.48 -20.86
CA ALA A 42 2.64 -16.17 -20.56
C ALA A 42 2.77 -15.28 -21.80
N THR A 43 2.60 -15.85 -22.99
CA THR A 43 2.64 -15.20 -24.30
C THR A 43 1.29 -14.74 -24.82
N ALA A 44 0.17 -15.23 -24.23
CA ALA A 44 -1.15 -14.80 -24.66
C ALA A 44 -1.38 -13.31 -24.37
N PRO A 45 -1.90 -12.52 -25.33
CA PRO A 45 -2.23 -11.11 -25.09
C PRO A 45 -3.29 -11.02 -23.99
N GLY A 46 -2.91 -10.40 -22.87
CA GLY A 46 -3.84 -10.21 -21.76
C GLY A 46 -4.91 -9.17 -22.07
N ILE A 47 -6.12 -9.39 -21.59
CA ILE A 47 -7.20 -8.39 -21.69
C ILE A 47 -6.86 -7.22 -20.77
N GLU A 48 -6.80 -6.01 -21.33
CA GLU A 48 -6.51 -4.78 -20.56
C GLU A 48 -7.79 -4.27 -19.89
N HIS A 49 -7.83 -4.32 -18.57
CA HIS A 49 -8.86 -3.70 -17.73
C HIS A 49 -8.33 -2.41 -17.11
N ARG A 50 -8.74 -1.27 -17.64
CA ARG A 50 -8.36 0.04 -17.07
C ARG A 50 -9.10 0.29 -15.76
N PHE A 51 -8.38 0.86 -14.81
CA PHE A 51 -9.01 1.37 -13.60
C PHE A 51 -9.88 2.59 -13.94
N GLN A 52 -11.01 2.73 -13.27
CA GLN A 52 -11.94 3.83 -13.45
C GLN A 52 -12.25 4.43 -12.08
N PHE A 53 -12.21 5.74 -11.98
CA PHE A 53 -12.69 6.45 -10.81
C PHE A 53 -14.00 7.15 -11.15
N ARG A 54 -15.10 6.73 -10.54
CA ARG A 54 -16.47 7.16 -10.85
C ARG A 54 -17.00 8.25 -9.93
N GLY A 55 -16.27 8.56 -8.83
CA GLY A 55 -16.68 9.57 -7.87
C GLY A 55 -16.68 10.99 -8.43
N SER A 56 -17.63 11.83 -7.95
CA SER A 56 -17.72 13.23 -8.29
C SER A 56 -17.14 14.14 -7.20
N ALA A 57 -16.49 15.24 -7.59
CA ALA A 57 -15.92 16.21 -6.64
C ALA A 57 -17.01 16.86 -5.78
N ARG A 58 -18.22 17.11 -6.35
CA ARG A 58 -19.35 17.72 -5.63
C ARG A 58 -19.88 16.79 -4.52
N GLU A 59 -20.00 15.51 -4.81
CA GLU A 59 -20.43 14.52 -3.83
C GLU A 59 -19.41 14.39 -2.70
N TYR A 60 -18.13 14.28 -3.06
CA TYR A 60 -17.07 14.18 -2.07
C TYR A 60 -16.92 15.44 -1.22
N PHE A 61 -17.14 16.63 -1.79
CA PHE A 61 -17.13 17.89 -1.04
C PHE A 61 -18.17 17.87 0.09
N ARG A 62 -19.39 17.39 -0.17
CA ARG A 62 -20.43 17.27 0.87
C ARG A 62 -20.00 16.36 2.03
N ILE A 63 -19.35 15.24 1.71
CA ILE A 63 -18.82 14.33 2.73
C ILE A 63 -17.68 14.99 3.50
N TRP A 64 -16.79 15.67 2.78
CA TRP A 64 -15.59 16.29 3.35
C TRP A 64 -15.92 17.44 4.29
N ILE A 65 -16.82 18.35 3.91
CA ILE A 65 -17.18 19.52 4.73
C ILE A 65 -17.84 19.10 6.05
N VAL A 66 -18.74 18.11 6.01
CA VAL A 66 -19.35 17.55 7.22
C VAL A 66 -18.31 16.88 8.11
N ASN A 67 -17.41 16.12 7.50
CA ASN A 67 -16.33 15.46 8.24
C ASN A 67 -15.37 16.49 8.87
N LEU A 68 -15.07 17.59 8.17
CA LEU A 68 -14.25 18.68 8.68
C LEU A 68 -14.93 19.36 9.87
N ALA A 69 -16.20 19.78 9.72
CA ALA A 69 -16.97 20.41 10.79
C ALA A 69 -17.04 19.54 12.03
N LEU A 70 -17.43 18.27 11.89
CA LEU A 70 -17.49 17.33 13.01
C LEU A 70 -16.11 17.07 13.64
N THR A 71 -15.04 17.04 12.86
CA THR A 71 -13.68 16.87 13.39
C THR A 71 -13.26 18.07 14.22
N VAL A 72 -13.58 19.28 13.79
CA VAL A 72 -13.28 20.52 14.55
C VAL A 72 -14.14 20.55 15.82
N LEU A 73 -15.45 20.33 15.72
CA LEU A 73 -16.38 20.34 16.87
C LEU A 73 -16.01 19.30 17.94
N THR A 74 -15.47 18.16 17.54
CA THR A 74 -15.08 17.09 18.48
C THR A 74 -13.60 17.12 18.86
N LEU A 75 -12.89 18.23 18.61
CA LEU A 75 -11.45 18.40 18.90
C LEU A 75 -10.60 17.24 18.32
N GLY A 76 -10.97 16.75 17.12
CA GLY A 76 -10.23 15.70 16.42
C GLY A 76 -10.72 14.26 16.67
N ILE A 77 -11.57 14.00 17.65
CA ILE A 77 -12.06 12.62 17.92
C ILE A 77 -12.78 12.05 16.71
N PHE A 78 -13.68 12.82 16.08
CA PHE A 78 -14.42 12.38 14.89
C PHE A 78 -13.52 12.09 13.68
N SER A 79 -12.26 12.51 13.69
CA SER A 79 -11.34 12.29 12.58
C SER A 79 -11.14 10.81 12.21
N ALA A 80 -11.37 9.87 13.14
CA ALA A 80 -11.34 8.43 12.86
C ALA A 80 -12.51 8.00 11.96
N TRP A 81 -13.73 8.48 12.24
CA TRP A 81 -14.92 8.27 11.42
C TRP A 81 -14.78 8.95 10.05
N ALA A 82 -14.27 10.18 10.06
CA ALA A 82 -13.98 10.93 8.83
C ALA A 82 -13.04 10.15 7.91
N LYS A 83 -11.97 9.53 8.45
CA LYS A 83 -11.06 8.68 7.68
C LYS A 83 -11.77 7.49 7.06
N VAL A 84 -12.55 6.74 7.85
CA VAL A 84 -13.29 5.56 7.33
C VAL A 84 -14.28 5.96 6.24
N ARG A 85 -15.06 7.04 6.44
CA ARG A 85 -16.01 7.54 5.43
C ARG A 85 -15.29 7.93 4.14
N ARG A 86 -14.14 8.62 4.25
CA ARG A 86 -13.30 8.99 3.11
C ARG A 86 -12.80 7.76 2.37
N GLU A 87 -12.17 6.80 3.06
CA GLU A 87 -11.61 5.61 2.42
C GLU A 87 -12.72 4.76 1.76
N ARG A 88 -13.86 4.54 2.44
CA ARG A 88 -15.00 3.83 1.86
C ARG A 88 -15.50 4.48 0.58
N TRP A 89 -15.58 5.81 0.56
CA TRP A 89 -16.00 6.54 -0.62
C TRP A 89 -15.00 6.40 -1.77
N PHE A 90 -13.68 6.56 -1.52
CA PHE A 90 -12.66 6.41 -2.55
C PHE A 90 -12.56 4.98 -3.09
N TYR A 91 -12.57 3.98 -2.22
CA TYR A 91 -12.53 2.58 -2.61
C TYR A 91 -13.76 2.19 -3.42
N GLY A 92 -14.98 2.49 -2.95
CA GLY A 92 -16.22 2.19 -3.65
C GLY A 92 -16.35 2.87 -5.00
N ASN A 93 -15.69 4.01 -5.20
CA ASN A 93 -15.65 4.71 -6.48
C ASN A 93 -14.47 4.31 -7.38
N THR A 94 -13.55 3.45 -6.92
CA THR A 94 -12.45 2.90 -7.72
C THR A 94 -12.84 1.54 -8.26
N TRP A 95 -12.93 1.41 -9.58
CA TRP A 95 -13.40 0.22 -10.29
C TRP A 95 -12.31 -0.38 -11.16
N VAL A 96 -12.26 -1.70 -11.25
CA VAL A 96 -11.45 -2.45 -12.23
C VAL A 96 -12.16 -3.75 -12.60
N ALA A 97 -12.11 -4.14 -13.85
CA ALA A 97 -12.74 -5.34 -14.37
C ALA A 97 -14.21 -5.54 -13.89
N GLY A 98 -15.00 -4.46 -13.92
CA GLY A 98 -16.42 -4.46 -13.59
C GLY A 98 -16.76 -4.49 -12.09
N ALA A 99 -15.79 -4.47 -11.19
CA ALA A 99 -16.02 -4.51 -9.74
C ALA A 99 -15.34 -3.34 -9.00
N PRO A 100 -15.98 -2.76 -7.97
CA PRO A 100 -15.39 -1.76 -7.10
C PRO A 100 -14.46 -2.39 -6.06
N PHE A 101 -13.62 -1.57 -5.46
CA PHE A 101 -12.91 -1.93 -4.23
C PHE A 101 -13.78 -1.62 -3.01
N GLU A 102 -13.48 -2.28 -1.91
CA GLU A 102 -14.17 -2.10 -0.64
C GLU A 102 -13.17 -1.80 0.49
N TYR A 103 -13.59 -0.94 1.43
CA TYR A 103 -12.84 -0.65 2.64
C TYR A 103 -13.66 -1.03 3.87
N LEU A 104 -13.19 -2.03 4.62
CA LEU A 104 -13.93 -2.74 5.66
C LEU A 104 -13.57 -2.30 7.09
N ALA A 105 -12.59 -1.39 7.27
CA ALA A 105 -12.17 -0.96 8.61
C ALA A 105 -13.28 -0.25 9.38
N GLN A 106 -13.22 -0.40 10.71
CA GLN A 106 -14.10 0.26 11.66
C GLN A 106 -13.43 1.50 12.27
N PRO A 107 -14.17 2.58 12.53
CA PRO A 107 -13.62 3.81 13.09
C PRO A 107 -12.93 3.62 14.44
N LEU A 108 -13.44 2.77 15.31
CA LEU A 108 -12.88 2.52 16.65
C LEU A 108 -11.46 1.95 16.60
N GLN A 109 -11.15 1.10 15.60
CA GLN A 109 -9.79 0.57 15.42
C GLN A 109 -8.79 1.68 15.08
N ILE A 110 -9.21 2.65 14.27
CA ILE A 110 -8.39 3.82 13.93
C ILE A 110 -8.26 4.76 15.13
N LEU A 111 -9.32 4.93 15.91
CA LEU A 111 -9.33 5.79 17.09
C LEU A 111 -8.34 5.29 18.15
N LYS A 112 -8.30 3.97 18.43
CA LYS A 112 -7.33 3.37 19.36
C LYS A 112 -5.89 3.75 18.96
N GLY A 113 -5.51 3.56 17.71
CA GLY A 113 -4.17 3.94 17.23
C GLY A 113 -3.87 5.45 17.34
N ARG A 114 -4.89 6.31 17.14
CA ARG A 114 -4.73 7.76 17.31
C ARG A 114 -4.55 8.17 18.76
N LEU A 115 -5.27 7.54 19.68
CA LEU A 115 -5.11 7.81 21.11
C LEU A 115 -3.69 7.48 21.58
N VAL A 116 -3.14 6.34 21.11
CA VAL A 116 -1.73 6.01 21.39
C VAL A 116 -0.80 7.07 20.80
N ALA A 117 -1.01 7.50 19.56
CA ALA A 117 -0.19 8.54 18.93
C ALA A 117 -0.26 9.88 19.67
N VAL A 118 -1.47 10.28 20.14
CA VAL A 118 -1.66 11.50 20.94
C VAL A 118 -0.97 11.37 22.30
N ALA A 119 -1.04 10.20 22.95
CA ALA A 119 -0.35 9.95 24.21
C ALA A 119 1.17 10.04 24.06
N VAL A 120 1.74 9.45 23.00
CA VAL A 120 3.17 9.54 22.68
C VAL A 120 3.58 10.99 22.39
N LEU A 121 2.78 11.73 21.61
CA LEU A 121 3.04 13.16 21.35
C LEU A 121 2.95 13.99 22.63
N GLY A 122 1.96 13.74 23.48
CA GLY A 122 1.84 14.38 24.79
C GLY A 122 3.06 14.12 25.67
N ALA A 123 3.51 12.87 25.76
CA ALA A 123 4.73 12.51 26.48
C ALA A 123 5.97 13.24 25.92
N TYR A 124 6.09 13.34 24.59
CA TYR A 124 7.17 14.09 23.94
C TYR A 124 7.17 15.59 24.32
N VAL A 125 6.00 16.24 24.29
CA VAL A 125 5.86 17.66 24.65
C VAL A 125 6.15 17.89 26.13
N LEU A 126 5.65 17.00 27.00
CA LEU A 126 5.88 17.10 28.45
C LEU A 126 7.36 16.87 28.82
N ALA A 127 7.99 15.89 28.16
CA ALA A 127 9.43 15.62 28.37
C ALA A 127 10.32 16.83 28.06
N GLY A 128 9.94 17.66 27.09
CA GLY A 128 10.67 18.87 26.73
C GLY A 128 10.67 19.97 27.80
N LYS A 129 9.76 19.88 28.78
CA LYS A 129 9.63 20.90 29.82
C LYS A 129 10.51 20.66 31.05
N GLY A 130 11.00 19.43 31.23
CA GLY A 130 11.72 19.11 32.48
C GLY A 130 12.94 18.20 32.33
N LEU A 131 13.12 17.55 31.19
CA LEU A 131 14.15 16.52 30.99
C LEU A 131 14.87 16.74 29.65
N PRO A 132 16.02 17.44 29.63
CA PRO A 132 16.70 17.79 28.36
C PRO A 132 17.03 16.63 27.44
N LEU A 133 17.29 15.44 27.99
CA LEU A 133 17.63 14.24 27.20
C LEU A 133 16.40 13.40 26.83
N ALA A 134 15.21 13.62 27.39
CA ALA A 134 14.05 12.80 27.17
C ALA A 134 13.47 12.96 25.75
N GLN A 135 13.48 14.18 25.19
CA GLN A 135 13.02 14.41 23.81
C GLN A 135 13.87 13.69 22.76
N PRO A 136 15.22 13.84 22.74
CA PRO A 136 16.02 13.10 21.77
C PRO A 136 15.92 11.58 21.96
N LEU A 137 15.83 11.08 23.20
CA LEU A 137 15.64 9.64 23.45
C LEU A 137 14.29 9.14 22.92
N LEU A 138 13.21 9.90 23.10
CA LEU A 138 11.90 9.56 22.53
C LEU A 138 11.91 9.57 20.99
N LEU A 139 12.61 10.52 20.36
CA LEU A 139 12.78 10.52 18.90
C LEU A 139 13.56 9.30 18.40
N VAL A 140 14.62 8.91 19.08
CA VAL A 140 15.38 7.69 18.76
C VAL A 140 14.49 6.46 18.93
N ALA A 141 13.75 6.35 20.04
CA ALA A 141 12.82 5.25 20.27
C ALA A 141 11.73 5.17 19.19
N LEU A 142 11.17 6.31 18.77
CA LEU A 142 10.19 6.39 17.69
C LEU A 142 10.81 5.99 16.34
N GLY A 143 12.05 6.39 16.08
CA GLY A 143 12.82 5.98 14.91
C GLY A 143 13.00 4.46 14.86
N ILE A 144 13.37 3.83 15.97
CA ILE A 144 13.51 2.37 16.11
C ILE A 144 12.15 1.68 15.96
N ALA A 145 11.06 2.27 16.46
CA ALA A 145 9.71 1.73 16.35
C ALA A 145 9.10 1.88 14.94
N THR A 146 9.67 2.75 14.08
CA THR A 146 9.11 3.03 12.74
C THR A 146 8.89 1.79 11.89
N PRO A 147 9.81 0.81 11.74
CA PRO A 147 9.57 -0.38 10.96
C PRO A 147 8.38 -1.22 11.44
N TRP A 148 8.20 -1.31 12.76
CA TRP A 148 7.04 -1.99 13.34
C TRP A 148 5.72 -1.26 13.04
N LEU A 149 5.71 0.07 13.16
CA LEU A 149 4.54 0.91 12.82
C LEU A 149 4.18 0.80 11.33
N VAL A 150 5.19 0.76 10.45
CA VAL A 150 4.99 0.56 9.01
C VAL A 150 4.38 -0.82 8.74
N LEU A 151 4.94 -1.87 9.34
CA LEU A 151 4.45 -3.23 9.21
C LEU A 151 2.99 -3.37 9.69
N ALA A 152 2.69 -2.85 10.88
CA ALA A 152 1.32 -2.83 11.41
C ALA A 152 0.35 -2.08 10.48
N GLY A 153 0.78 -0.92 9.94
CA GLY A 153 0.00 -0.15 8.97
C GLY A 153 -0.25 -0.88 7.64
N LEU A 154 0.74 -1.62 7.13
CA LEU A 154 0.61 -2.43 5.91
C LEU A 154 -0.34 -3.62 6.13
N ARG A 155 -0.18 -4.34 7.25
CA ARG A 155 -1.08 -5.44 7.65
C ARG A 155 -2.51 -4.95 7.83
N PHE A 156 -2.70 -3.83 8.55
CA PHE A 156 -4.01 -3.21 8.74
C PHE A 156 -4.66 -2.84 7.40
N ARG A 157 -3.92 -2.13 6.52
CA ARG A 157 -4.46 -1.71 5.22
C ARG A 157 -4.84 -2.91 4.35
N ALA A 158 -4.00 -3.94 4.26
CA ALA A 158 -4.27 -5.13 3.49
C ALA A 158 -5.51 -5.88 4.03
N ARG A 159 -5.59 -6.11 5.35
CA ARG A 159 -6.71 -6.80 6.00
C ARG A 159 -8.07 -6.15 5.71
N TYR A 160 -8.12 -4.83 5.72
CA TYR A 160 -9.37 -4.07 5.55
C TYR A 160 -9.61 -3.56 4.13
N SER A 161 -8.82 -4.00 3.15
CA SER A 161 -9.07 -3.76 1.73
C SER A 161 -9.56 -5.03 1.07
N ALA A 162 -10.64 -4.93 0.28
CA ALA A 162 -11.20 -6.06 -0.45
C ALA A 162 -11.49 -5.67 -1.92
N TRP A 163 -11.49 -6.67 -2.78
CA TRP A 163 -11.94 -6.58 -4.17
C TRP A 163 -12.64 -7.88 -4.54
N ARG A 164 -13.81 -7.81 -5.20
CA ARG A 164 -14.64 -8.98 -5.53
C ARG A 164 -14.84 -9.94 -4.35
N THR A 165 -15.13 -9.40 -3.15
CA THR A 165 -15.34 -10.16 -1.90
C THR A 165 -14.10 -10.87 -1.33
N LEU A 166 -12.92 -10.68 -1.92
CA LEU A 166 -11.66 -11.22 -1.42
C LEU A 166 -10.83 -10.13 -0.76
N ASN A 167 -10.37 -10.40 0.46
CA ASN A 167 -9.50 -9.48 1.20
C ASN A 167 -8.05 -9.64 0.76
N PHE A 168 -7.32 -8.54 0.77
CA PHE A 168 -5.88 -8.58 0.70
C PHE A 168 -5.28 -9.05 2.03
N ARG A 169 -4.10 -9.65 1.98
CA ARG A 169 -3.30 -9.99 3.16
C ARG A 169 -1.89 -9.47 2.98
N PHE A 170 -1.23 -9.16 4.09
CA PHE A 170 0.17 -8.79 4.11
C PHE A 170 0.92 -9.73 5.04
N THR A 171 1.92 -10.45 4.51
CA THR A 171 2.65 -11.51 5.21
C THR A 171 4.08 -11.15 5.56
N GLY A 172 4.47 -9.89 5.35
CA GLY A 172 5.82 -9.42 5.59
C GLY A 172 6.27 -9.59 7.04
N GLU A 173 7.56 -9.85 7.23
CA GLU A 173 8.20 -10.01 8.53
C GLU A 173 8.88 -8.73 8.99
N ILE A 174 9.08 -8.62 10.31
CA ILE A 174 9.71 -7.43 10.92
C ILE A 174 11.19 -7.28 10.50
N GLY A 175 11.91 -8.40 10.29
CA GLY A 175 13.31 -8.36 9.89
C GLY A 175 13.55 -7.64 8.57
N ASP A 176 12.70 -7.86 7.58
CA ASP A 176 12.80 -7.17 6.28
C ASP A 176 12.30 -5.72 6.36
N ALA A 177 11.32 -5.44 7.22
CA ALA A 177 10.93 -4.08 7.52
C ALA A 177 12.08 -3.30 8.18
N LEU A 178 12.78 -3.89 9.16
CA LEU A 178 13.96 -3.29 9.79
C LEU A 178 15.05 -2.96 8.75
N LYS A 179 15.35 -3.89 7.83
CA LYS A 179 16.30 -3.63 6.75
C LYS A 179 15.85 -2.47 5.85
N ALA A 180 14.60 -2.48 5.40
CA ALA A 180 14.10 -1.53 4.41
C ALA A 180 13.87 -0.11 4.97
N TRP A 181 13.57 0.03 6.26
CA TRP A 181 13.26 1.34 6.86
C TRP A 181 14.32 1.83 7.83
N LEU A 182 14.81 1.00 8.76
CA LEU A 182 15.75 1.45 9.78
C LEU A 182 17.20 1.38 9.27
N LEU A 183 17.68 0.20 8.86
CA LEU A 183 19.07 0.03 8.44
C LEU A 183 19.42 0.93 7.24
N MET A 184 18.55 0.95 6.22
CA MET A 184 18.79 1.79 5.05
C MET A 184 18.71 3.28 5.39
N PHE A 185 17.86 3.68 6.34
CA PHE A 185 17.82 5.06 6.81
C PHE A 185 19.11 5.44 7.57
N MET A 186 19.63 4.55 8.41
CA MET A 186 20.91 4.76 9.11
C MET A 186 22.07 4.93 8.12
N LEU A 187 22.05 4.21 7.02
CA LEU A 187 23.06 4.31 5.97
C LEU A 187 22.89 5.56 5.06
N ALA A 188 21.75 6.24 5.11
CA ALA A 188 21.52 7.41 4.26
C ALA A 188 22.48 8.56 4.56
N VAL A 189 22.81 8.80 5.83
CA VAL A 189 23.72 9.88 6.23
C VAL A 189 25.17 9.60 5.80
N PRO A 190 25.81 8.46 6.14
CA PRO A 190 27.19 8.20 5.75
C PRO A 190 27.37 8.04 4.23
N THR A 191 26.31 7.70 3.50
CA THR A 191 26.36 7.60 2.02
C THR A 191 25.92 8.90 1.33
N LEU A 192 25.76 10.01 2.06
CA LEU A 192 25.26 11.29 1.53
C LEU A 192 23.97 11.11 0.70
N GLY A 193 23.10 10.18 1.10
CA GLY A 193 21.85 9.87 0.41
C GLY A 193 21.96 8.96 -0.82
N LEU A 194 23.15 8.55 -1.25
CA LEU A 194 23.32 7.66 -2.41
C LEU A 194 22.64 6.30 -2.24
N ILE A 195 22.35 5.89 -1.01
CA ILE A 195 21.60 4.65 -0.71
C ILE A 195 20.09 4.79 -0.92
N LEU A 196 19.53 6.01 -1.05
CA LEU A 196 18.09 6.25 -1.11
C LEU A 196 17.37 5.50 -2.26
N PRO A 197 17.92 5.40 -3.48
CA PRO A 197 17.30 4.60 -4.55
C PRO A 197 17.18 3.12 -4.17
N TYR A 198 18.23 2.55 -3.54
CA TYR A 198 18.23 1.16 -3.10
C TYR A 198 17.26 0.95 -1.93
N MET A 199 17.22 1.87 -0.98
CA MET A 199 16.21 1.87 0.09
C MET A 199 14.80 1.86 -0.49
N LYS A 200 14.55 2.70 -1.51
CA LYS A 200 13.23 2.76 -2.17
C LYS A 200 12.90 1.48 -2.90
N TYR A 201 13.88 0.87 -3.57
CA TYR A 201 13.73 -0.44 -4.18
C TYR A 201 13.32 -1.51 -3.15
N LEU A 202 14.04 -1.63 -2.03
CA LEU A 202 13.73 -2.60 -0.97
C LEU A 202 12.34 -2.37 -0.37
N GLN A 203 11.96 -1.10 -0.13
CA GLN A 203 10.63 -0.75 0.36
C GLN A 203 9.53 -1.17 -0.62
N ARG A 204 9.72 -0.94 -1.93
CA ARG A 204 8.74 -1.33 -2.95
C ARG A 204 8.68 -2.83 -3.15
N ARG A 205 9.82 -3.49 -3.16
CA ARG A 205 9.91 -4.94 -3.22
C ARG A 205 9.16 -5.58 -2.05
N TYR A 206 9.48 -5.18 -0.82
CA TYR A 206 8.79 -5.66 0.38
C TYR A 206 7.29 -5.39 0.34
N GLN A 207 6.87 -4.16 -0.05
CA GLN A 207 5.47 -3.83 -0.16
C GLN A 207 4.73 -4.67 -1.20
N VAL A 208 5.34 -4.99 -2.33
CA VAL A 208 4.69 -5.76 -3.41
C VAL A 208 4.73 -7.25 -3.10
N GLU A 209 5.92 -7.82 -2.83
CA GLU A 209 6.10 -9.28 -2.70
C GLU A 209 5.37 -9.85 -1.49
N GLU A 210 5.20 -9.07 -0.41
CA GLU A 210 4.52 -9.53 0.80
C GLU A 210 2.99 -9.31 0.77
N HIS A 211 2.44 -8.69 -0.27
CA HIS A 211 1.00 -8.68 -0.47
C HIS A 211 0.53 -10.00 -1.08
N ARG A 212 -0.65 -10.43 -0.66
CA ARG A 212 -1.37 -11.58 -1.18
C ARG A 212 -2.82 -11.22 -1.47
N PHE A 213 -3.37 -11.80 -2.52
CA PHE A 213 -4.77 -11.65 -2.89
C PHE A 213 -5.37 -13.03 -3.21
N GLY A 214 -6.38 -13.42 -2.47
CA GLY A 214 -6.89 -14.79 -2.54
C GLY A 214 -5.81 -15.81 -2.15
N GLY A 215 -5.45 -16.71 -3.06
CA GLY A 215 -4.35 -17.67 -2.92
C GLY A 215 -3.02 -17.21 -3.52
N LEU A 216 -3.03 -16.13 -4.30
CA LEU A 216 -1.89 -15.68 -5.10
C LEU A 216 -1.01 -14.69 -4.34
N ARG A 217 0.30 -14.78 -4.63
CA ARG A 217 1.32 -13.84 -4.16
C ARG A 217 1.65 -12.85 -5.27
N PHE A 218 1.86 -11.60 -4.90
CA PHE A 218 2.43 -10.63 -5.82
C PHE A 218 3.92 -10.90 -6.01
N ALA A 219 4.41 -10.70 -7.23
CA ALA A 219 5.83 -10.77 -7.54
C ALA A 219 6.34 -9.41 -8.04
N PHE A 220 7.63 -9.13 -7.83
CA PHE A 220 8.26 -7.87 -8.20
C PHE A 220 9.54 -8.11 -8.99
N ALA A 221 9.50 -7.83 -10.29
CA ALA A 221 10.60 -8.10 -11.23
C ALA A 221 11.46 -6.86 -11.53
N ALA A 222 11.42 -5.80 -10.70
CA ALA A 222 12.26 -4.63 -10.89
C ALA A 222 13.69 -4.89 -10.40
N GLN A 223 14.66 -4.24 -11.04
CA GLN A 223 16.07 -4.28 -10.63
C GLN A 223 16.45 -2.98 -9.90
N PRO A 224 17.38 -3.02 -8.93
CA PRO A 224 17.83 -1.83 -8.20
C PRO A 224 18.36 -0.73 -9.14
N GLY A 225 19.10 -1.09 -10.18
CA GLY A 225 19.66 -0.14 -11.15
C GLY A 225 18.63 0.76 -11.82
N ALA A 226 17.41 0.25 -12.06
CA ALA A 226 16.33 1.05 -12.61
C ALA A 226 15.87 2.17 -11.65
N PHE A 227 15.94 1.93 -10.34
CA PHE A 227 15.66 2.97 -9.35
C PHE A 227 16.77 4.03 -9.33
N TYR A 228 18.03 3.61 -9.39
CA TYR A 228 19.16 4.54 -9.49
C TYR A 228 19.04 5.45 -10.72
N ALA A 229 18.70 4.90 -11.89
CA ALA A 229 18.49 5.69 -13.09
C ALA A 229 17.40 6.78 -12.93
N VAL A 230 16.27 6.42 -12.28
CA VAL A 230 15.19 7.38 -12.00
C VAL A 230 15.65 8.46 -11.03
N TYR A 231 16.36 8.10 -9.95
CA TYR A 231 16.81 9.04 -8.93
C TYR A 231 17.92 9.95 -9.43
N LEU A 232 18.87 9.40 -10.21
CA LEU A 232 19.97 10.19 -10.78
C LEU A 232 19.44 11.38 -11.61
N VAL A 233 18.49 11.10 -12.51
CA VAL A 233 17.88 12.18 -13.30
C VAL A 233 17.12 13.17 -12.39
N GLY A 234 16.38 12.69 -11.41
CA GLY A 234 15.68 13.55 -10.46
C GLY A 234 16.63 14.43 -9.65
N TRP A 235 17.76 13.90 -9.19
CA TRP A 235 18.79 14.66 -8.50
C TRP A 235 19.48 15.69 -9.38
N VAL A 236 19.79 15.32 -10.63
CA VAL A 236 20.35 16.27 -11.60
C VAL A 236 19.39 17.42 -11.86
N LEU A 237 18.09 17.15 -12.03
CA LEU A 237 17.08 18.20 -12.20
C LEU A 237 16.96 19.09 -10.95
N GLY A 238 16.97 18.50 -9.75
CA GLY A 238 16.98 19.25 -8.49
C GLY A 238 18.22 20.11 -8.33
N ALA A 239 19.40 19.53 -8.57
CA ALA A 239 20.67 20.25 -8.50
C ALA A 239 20.76 21.40 -9.53
N ALA A 240 20.27 21.16 -10.75
CA ALA A 240 20.20 22.20 -11.78
C ALA A 240 19.33 23.39 -11.34
N GLY A 241 18.20 23.11 -10.66
CA GLY A 241 17.37 24.18 -10.09
C GLY A 241 18.07 24.96 -8.98
N LEU A 242 18.78 24.26 -8.09
CA LEU A 242 19.59 24.90 -7.05
C LEU A 242 20.69 25.78 -7.63
N LEU A 243 21.43 25.25 -8.60
CA LEU A 243 22.52 26.01 -9.27
C LEU A 243 21.95 27.23 -10.03
N LEU A 244 20.85 27.05 -10.77
CA LEU A 244 20.21 28.15 -11.50
C LEU A 244 19.71 29.22 -10.54
N GLY A 245 19.07 28.84 -9.45
CA GLY A 245 18.62 29.77 -8.41
C GLY A 245 19.78 30.55 -7.82
N SER A 246 20.86 29.87 -7.45
CA SER A 246 22.07 30.51 -6.90
C SER A 246 22.73 31.46 -7.93
N LEU A 247 22.82 31.04 -9.19
CA LEU A 247 23.39 31.87 -10.27
C LEU A 247 22.57 33.14 -10.52
N VAL A 248 21.24 33.01 -10.59
CA VAL A 248 20.32 34.16 -10.77
C VAL A 248 20.46 35.12 -9.57
N GLY A 249 20.47 34.61 -8.34
CA GLY A 249 20.67 35.43 -7.15
C GLY A 249 22.01 36.16 -7.15
N ALA A 250 23.10 35.45 -7.45
CA ALA A 250 24.44 36.03 -7.51
C ALA A 250 24.59 37.09 -8.61
N THR A 251 24.08 36.82 -9.83
CA THR A 251 24.17 37.76 -10.95
C THR A 251 23.33 39.03 -10.69
N LEU A 252 22.17 38.89 -10.09
CA LEU A 252 21.32 40.01 -9.74
C LEU A 252 21.99 40.88 -8.65
N ALA A 253 22.56 40.27 -7.64
CA ALA A 253 23.33 40.95 -6.59
C ALA A 253 24.52 41.73 -7.18
N ALA A 254 25.31 41.09 -8.05
CA ALA A 254 26.47 41.71 -8.69
C ALA A 254 26.08 42.91 -9.57
N ARG A 255 24.98 42.80 -10.34
CA ARG A 255 24.48 43.91 -11.18
C ARG A 255 24.05 45.13 -10.35
N LEU A 256 23.33 44.92 -9.26
CA LEU A 256 22.88 45.99 -8.37
C LEU A 256 24.07 46.69 -7.68
N GLN A 257 25.04 45.93 -7.19
CA GLN A 257 26.28 46.47 -6.61
C GLN A 257 27.10 47.25 -7.64
N GLY A 258 27.28 46.71 -8.86
CA GLY A 258 28.03 47.35 -9.93
C GLY A 258 27.39 48.65 -10.45
N ALA A 259 26.06 48.82 -10.32
CA ALA A 259 25.31 50.02 -10.64
C ALA A 259 25.40 51.10 -9.53
N GLY A 260 26.15 50.86 -8.46
CA GLY A 260 26.23 51.76 -7.31
C GLY A 260 24.90 51.85 -6.51
N THR A 261 23.96 50.97 -6.81
CA THR A 261 22.67 50.90 -6.14
C THR A 261 22.87 50.28 -4.74
N ARG A 262 22.55 51.02 -3.69
CA ARG A 262 22.46 50.42 -2.35
C ARG A 262 21.32 49.43 -2.35
N ILE A 263 21.64 48.16 -2.10
CA ILE A 263 20.63 47.11 -1.93
C ILE A 263 20.00 47.37 -0.56
N ASP A 264 18.77 47.88 -0.55
CA ASP A 264 18.00 48.01 0.67
C ASP A 264 17.53 46.62 1.15
N ALA A 265 17.00 46.54 2.37
CA ALA A 265 16.56 45.30 2.97
C ALA A 265 15.44 44.64 2.15
N ASP A 266 14.56 45.44 1.56
CA ASP A 266 13.43 44.93 0.79
C ASP A 266 13.88 44.29 -0.53
N ALA A 267 14.81 44.93 -1.25
CA ALA A 267 15.41 44.40 -2.48
C ALA A 267 16.20 43.10 -2.19
N ALA A 268 16.99 43.08 -1.10
CA ALA A 268 17.72 41.88 -0.69
C ALA A 268 16.78 40.72 -0.34
N GLN A 269 15.67 41.01 0.34
CA GLN A 269 14.66 40.03 0.67
C GLN A 269 13.94 39.50 -0.59
N ALA A 270 13.53 40.37 -1.50
CA ALA A 270 12.90 39.97 -2.77
C ALA A 270 13.81 39.07 -3.61
N MET A 271 15.10 39.39 -3.69
CA MET A 271 16.12 38.55 -4.35
C MET A 271 16.26 37.20 -3.67
N GLY A 272 16.30 37.18 -2.33
CA GLY A 272 16.32 35.95 -1.55
C GLY A 272 15.12 35.05 -1.86
N PHE A 273 13.92 35.59 -1.87
CA PHE A 273 12.71 34.83 -2.23
C PHE A 273 12.74 34.33 -3.66
N ALA A 274 13.20 35.12 -4.63
CA ALA A 274 13.33 34.67 -6.01
C ALA A 274 14.33 33.52 -6.17
N THR A 275 15.49 33.63 -5.54
CA THR A 275 16.53 32.58 -5.54
C THR A 275 16.03 31.30 -4.90
N ILE A 276 15.41 31.39 -3.72
CA ILE A 276 14.83 30.26 -3.00
C ILE A 276 13.68 29.64 -3.80
N GLY A 277 12.80 30.47 -4.37
CA GLY A 277 11.68 30.02 -5.18
C GLY A 277 12.14 29.20 -6.39
N LEU A 278 13.17 29.63 -7.09
CA LEU A 278 13.74 28.94 -8.24
C LEU A 278 14.42 27.62 -7.83
N ALA A 279 15.13 27.61 -6.70
CA ALA A 279 15.71 26.42 -6.15
C ALA A 279 14.65 25.36 -5.77
N TYR A 280 13.57 25.78 -5.08
CA TYR A 280 12.46 24.88 -4.75
C TYR A 280 11.71 24.40 -6.00
N ALA A 281 11.57 25.23 -7.05
CA ALA A 281 10.98 24.81 -8.32
C ALA A 281 11.77 23.66 -8.95
N GLY A 282 13.11 23.74 -8.97
CA GLY A 282 13.96 22.64 -9.45
C GLY A 282 13.83 21.37 -8.62
N LEU A 283 13.84 21.50 -7.30
CA LEU A 283 13.64 20.36 -6.39
C LEU A 283 12.26 19.72 -6.62
N PHE A 284 11.23 20.52 -6.84
CA PHE A 284 9.88 20.04 -7.13
C PHE A 284 9.82 19.28 -8.45
N VAL A 285 10.47 19.77 -9.51
CA VAL A 285 10.59 19.05 -10.80
C VAL A 285 11.28 17.71 -10.61
N GLY A 286 12.41 17.70 -9.89
CA GLY A 286 13.15 16.47 -9.57
C GLY A 286 12.31 15.48 -8.76
N TRP A 287 11.56 15.96 -7.78
CA TRP A 287 10.66 15.14 -6.99
C TRP A 287 9.52 14.53 -7.83
N VAL A 288 8.87 15.32 -8.71
CA VAL A 288 7.83 14.80 -9.62
C VAL A 288 8.42 13.75 -10.55
N TRP A 289 9.64 13.97 -11.04
CA TRP A 289 10.35 13.00 -11.89
C TRP A 289 10.51 11.66 -11.17
N ILE A 290 11.02 11.67 -9.94
CA ILE A 290 11.21 10.47 -9.11
C ILE A 290 9.87 9.82 -8.78
N ALA A 291 8.88 10.60 -8.36
CA ALA A 291 7.56 10.08 -7.97
C ALA A 291 6.86 9.32 -9.10
N VAL A 292 6.87 9.88 -10.31
CA VAL A 292 6.30 9.23 -11.51
C VAL A 292 7.12 8.00 -11.90
N GLY A 293 8.45 8.14 -11.96
CA GLY A 293 9.35 7.06 -12.35
C GLY A 293 9.24 5.85 -11.43
N VAL A 294 9.29 6.07 -10.12
CA VAL A 294 9.13 5.01 -9.11
C VAL A 294 7.73 4.38 -9.18
N SER A 295 6.68 5.17 -9.39
CA SER A 295 5.31 4.65 -9.49
C SER A 295 5.15 3.76 -10.72
N ASN A 296 5.54 4.24 -11.90
CA ASN A 296 5.50 3.46 -13.14
C ASN A 296 6.35 2.20 -13.04
N LEU A 297 7.56 2.31 -12.50
CA LEU A 297 8.47 1.17 -12.32
C LEU A 297 7.86 0.13 -11.37
N THR A 298 7.20 0.58 -10.29
CA THR A 298 6.57 -0.33 -9.32
C THR A 298 5.43 -1.11 -9.97
N PHE A 299 4.49 -0.45 -10.63
CA PHE A 299 3.33 -1.14 -11.21
C PHE A 299 3.70 -1.96 -12.45
N ASN A 300 4.55 -1.44 -13.35
CA ASN A 300 4.93 -2.15 -14.58
C ASN A 300 5.81 -3.39 -14.31
N ARG A 301 6.38 -3.51 -13.14
CA ARG A 301 7.21 -4.66 -12.71
C ARG A 301 6.55 -5.51 -11.63
N ALA A 302 5.32 -5.16 -11.23
CA ALA A 302 4.51 -5.99 -10.35
C ALA A 302 3.62 -6.93 -11.16
N SER A 303 3.42 -8.15 -10.64
CA SER A 303 2.49 -9.13 -11.19
C SER A 303 1.76 -9.87 -10.07
N LEU A 304 0.59 -10.42 -10.37
CA LEU A 304 -0.21 -11.26 -9.48
C LEU A 304 -0.50 -12.58 -10.20
N GLY A 305 0.27 -13.63 -9.90
CA GLY A 305 0.27 -14.84 -10.70
C GLY A 305 0.58 -14.54 -12.18
N ALA A 306 -0.31 -14.92 -13.09
CA ALA A 306 -0.18 -14.61 -14.53
C ALA A 306 -0.55 -13.15 -14.89
N HIS A 307 -1.27 -12.44 -14.00
CA HIS A 307 -1.78 -11.10 -14.29
C HIS A 307 -0.70 -10.04 -14.04
N GLY A 308 -0.57 -9.10 -14.99
CA GLY A 308 0.35 -7.97 -14.88
C GLY A 308 -0.36 -6.65 -14.60
N PHE A 309 0.42 -5.60 -14.36
CA PHE A 309 -0.09 -4.24 -14.25
C PHE A 309 0.63 -3.35 -15.25
N ARG A 310 -0.06 -2.32 -15.73
CA ARG A 310 0.50 -1.29 -16.60
C ARG A 310 0.19 0.08 -16.03
N SER A 311 1.23 0.88 -15.79
CA SER A 311 1.13 2.27 -15.39
C SER A 311 1.73 3.17 -16.47
N THR A 312 0.98 4.19 -16.89
CA THR A 312 1.34 5.12 -17.96
C THR A 312 1.34 6.58 -17.48
N LEU A 313 1.63 6.80 -16.19
CA LEU A 313 1.70 8.15 -15.63
C LEU A 313 2.72 9.01 -16.38
N ARG A 314 2.32 10.23 -16.75
CA ARG A 314 3.17 11.18 -17.46
C ARG A 314 3.67 12.26 -16.52
N ARG A 315 4.95 12.57 -16.58
CA ARG A 315 5.61 13.55 -15.71
C ARG A 315 5.00 14.94 -15.88
N ARG A 316 4.79 15.36 -17.13
CA ARG A 316 4.20 16.65 -17.48
C ARG A 316 2.81 16.83 -16.89
N ASP A 317 1.96 15.82 -17.03
CA ASP A 317 0.57 15.88 -16.58
C ASP A 317 0.51 15.93 -15.04
N LEU A 318 1.33 15.11 -14.35
CA LEU A 318 1.40 15.12 -12.89
C LEU A 318 1.98 16.43 -12.36
N PHE A 319 3.00 17.00 -13.02
CA PHE A 319 3.52 18.32 -12.69
C PHE A 319 2.43 19.39 -12.75
N ALA A 320 1.73 19.49 -13.91
CA ALA A 320 0.64 20.44 -14.10
C ALA A 320 -0.50 20.21 -13.09
N LEU A 321 -0.77 18.94 -12.77
CA LEU A 321 -1.83 18.57 -11.83
C LEU A 321 -1.47 18.98 -10.39
N TYR A 322 -0.26 18.75 -9.94
CA TYR A 322 0.20 19.20 -8.63
C TYR A 322 0.20 20.72 -8.54
N LEU A 323 0.78 21.40 -9.54
CA LEU A 323 0.87 22.88 -9.53
C LEU A 323 -0.52 23.51 -9.51
N SER A 324 -1.42 23.10 -10.43
CA SER A 324 -2.78 23.64 -10.50
C SER A 324 -3.64 23.29 -9.27
N ASN A 325 -3.46 22.10 -8.70
CA ASN A 325 -4.15 21.71 -7.46
C ASN A 325 -3.65 22.55 -6.27
N THR A 326 -2.34 22.76 -6.15
CA THR A 326 -1.77 23.60 -5.08
C THR A 326 -2.25 25.03 -5.20
N ALA A 327 -2.22 25.62 -6.39
CA ALA A 327 -2.75 26.96 -6.62
C ALA A 327 -4.24 27.05 -6.26
N ALA A 328 -5.05 26.10 -6.71
CA ALA A 328 -6.48 26.07 -6.40
C ALA A 328 -6.76 25.95 -4.89
N ILE A 329 -6.00 25.11 -4.18
CA ILE A 329 -6.12 24.94 -2.74
C ILE A 329 -5.75 26.22 -2.00
N LEU A 330 -4.65 26.88 -2.36
CA LEU A 330 -4.20 28.12 -1.74
C LEU A 330 -5.21 29.25 -1.99
N LEU A 331 -5.64 29.45 -3.24
CA LEU A 331 -6.59 30.50 -3.60
C LEU A 331 -7.98 30.29 -2.96
N SER A 332 -8.37 29.05 -2.69
CA SER A 332 -9.63 28.72 -2.03
C SER A 332 -9.53 28.58 -0.51
N LEU A 333 -8.38 28.92 0.10
CA LEU A 333 -8.12 28.73 1.53
C LEU A 333 -8.42 27.29 1.99
N GLY A 334 -8.12 26.32 1.14
CA GLY A 334 -8.30 24.89 1.43
C GLY A 334 -9.66 24.30 1.00
N LEU A 335 -10.64 25.10 0.58
CA LEU A 335 -11.97 24.58 0.22
C LEU A 335 -11.96 23.67 -1.02
N LEU A 336 -10.98 23.81 -1.92
CA LEU A 336 -10.83 22.96 -3.09
C LEU A 336 -9.98 21.69 -2.86
N VAL A 337 -9.60 21.38 -1.63
CA VAL A 337 -8.92 20.11 -1.26
C VAL A 337 -9.69 18.88 -1.77
N PRO A 338 -11.03 18.75 -1.59
CA PRO A 338 -11.79 17.61 -2.10
C PRO A 338 -11.74 17.47 -3.62
N TRP A 339 -11.86 18.61 -4.33
CA TRP A 339 -11.76 18.64 -5.78
C TRP A 339 -10.39 18.17 -6.27
N ALA A 340 -9.31 18.63 -5.64
CA ALA A 340 -7.95 18.25 -5.96
C ALA A 340 -7.71 16.73 -5.74
N GLN A 341 -8.25 16.17 -4.64
CA GLN A 341 -8.15 14.74 -4.34
C GLN A 341 -8.88 13.88 -5.38
N VAL A 342 -10.10 14.26 -5.76
CA VAL A 342 -10.88 13.55 -6.80
C VAL A 342 -10.18 13.64 -8.16
N ARG A 343 -9.67 14.80 -8.53
CA ARG A 343 -8.93 15.01 -9.78
C ARG A 343 -7.69 14.12 -9.84
N MET A 344 -6.92 14.04 -8.74
CA MET A 344 -5.75 13.17 -8.62
C MET A 344 -6.13 11.68 -8.70
N ALA A 345 -7.19 11.25 -7.99
CA ALA A 345 -7.67 9.87 -8.02
C ALA A 345 -8.11 9.46 -9.43
N ARG A 346 -8.85 10.31 -10.13
CA ARG A 346 -9.29 10.09 -11.51
C ARG A 346 -8.11 9.97 -12.48
N TYR A 347 -7.13 10.87 -12.37
CA TYR A 347 -5.92 10.82 -13.19
C TYR A 347 -5.14 9.51 -12.98
N ARG A 348 -4.90 9.12 -11.71
CA ARG A 348 -4.19 7.88 -11.40
C ARG A 348 -4.92 6.64 -11.88
N ALA A 349 -6.24 6.58 -11.69
CA ALA A 349 -7.06 5.47 -12.17
C ALA A 349 -7.00 5.37 -13.69
N ALA A 350 -7.15 6.46 -14.43
CA ALA A 350 -7.11 6.47 -15.89
C ALA A 350 -5.76 5.99 -16.49
N HIS A 351 -4.66 6.10 -15.72
CA HIS A 351 -3.32 5.70 -16.15
C HIS A 351 -2.83 4.39 -15.54
N LEU A 352 -3.71 3.62 -14.90
CA LEU A 352 -3.43 2.31 -14.36
C LEU A 352 -4.34 1.27 -15.02
N ALA A 353 -3.78 0.13 -15.42
CA ALA A 353 -4.52 -0.98 -15.99
C ALA A 353 -4.06 -2.31 -15.37
N LEU A 354 -4.99 -3.25 -15.25
CA LEU A 354 -4.76 -4.65 -14.96
C LEU A 354 -4.73 -5.41 -16.29
N LEU A 355 -3.63 -6.10 -16.55
CA LEU A 355 -3.46 -6.98 -17.70
C LEU A 355 -3.87 -8.40 -17.27
N ALA A 356 -5.12 -8.76 -17.49
CA ALA A 356 -5.65 -10.06 -17.12
C ALA A 356 -5.25 -11.10 -18.15
N ARG A 357 -4.56 -12.15 -17.74
CA ARG A 357 -4.28 -13.35 -18.53
C ARG A 357 -5.08 -14.50 -17.93
N GLY A 358 -6.12 -14.91 -18.60
CA GLY A 358 -7.08 -15.89 -18.10
C GLY A 358 -8.26 -15.27 -17.32
N ASP A 359 -9.12 -16.15 -16.80
CA ASP A 359 -10.34 -15.74 -16.12
C ASP A 359 -10.05 -15.24 -14.70
N LEU A 360 -10.47 -14.02 -14.40
CA LEU A 360 -10.35 -13.42 -13.06
C LEU A 360 -11.26 -14.08 -12.02
N ASP A 361 -12.27 -14.86 -12.43
CA ASP A 361 -13.16 -15.57 -11.52
C ASP A 361 -12.52 -16.83 -10.94
N THR A 362 -11.47 -17.36 -11.59
CA THR A 362 -10.66 -18.46 -11.04
C THR A 362 -9.99 -18.07 -9.72
N LEU A 363 -9.69 -16.78 -9.50
CA LEU A 363 -9.19 -16.26 -8.23
C LEU A 363 -10.13 -16.52 -7.05
N ARG A 364 -11.45 -16.67 -7.30
CA ARG A 364 -12.46 -17.03 -6.29
C ARG A 364 -12.51 -18.53 -6.04
N SER A 365 -12.32 -19.36 -7.07
CA SER A 365 -12.45 -20.82 -6.98
C SER A 365 -11.30 -21.45 -6.21
N GLU A 366 -10.06 -20.96 -6.34
CA GLU A 366 -8.90 -21.44 -5.60
C GLU A 366 -9.07 -21.30 -4.07
N ARG A 367 -9.81 -20.29 -3.60
CA ARG A 367 -10.12 -20.14 -2.17
C ARG A 367 -11.13 -21.18 -1.69
N ARG A 368 -12.13 -21.55 -2.52
CA ARG A 368 -13.12 -22.59 -2.18
C ARG A 368 -12.45 -23.97 -2.06
N GLY A 369 -11.57 -24.33 -2.97
CA GLY A 369 -10.83 -25.59 -2.95
C GLY A 369 -9.92 -25.73 -1.74
N ARG A 370 -9.22 -24.64 -1.33
CA ARG A 370 -8.36 -24.65 -0.14
C ARG A 370 -9.12 -24.62 1.19
N ARG A 371 -10.30 -24.03 1.27
CA ARG A 371 -11.13 -24.07 2.48
C ARG A 371 -11.73 -25.46 2.74
N GLY A 372 -11.94 -26.27 1.69
CA GLY A 372 -12.40 -27.64 1.84
C GLY A 372 -11.30 -28.65 2.22
N ALA A 373 -10.00 -28.31 1.98
CA ALA A 373 -8.88 -29.22 2.20
C ALA A 373 -8.14 -29.03 3.53
N THR A 374 -8.31 -27.90 4.20
CA THR A 374 -7.69 -27.65 5.51
C THR A 374 -8.73 -27.01 6.42
N GLY A 375 -8.93 -27.61 7.62
CA GLY A 375 -9.78 -27.07 8.68
C GLY A 375 -9.36 -25.69 9.17
N ALA A 376 -9.37 -24.71 8.26
CA ALA A 376 -8.92 -23.33 8.44
C ALA A 376 -9.89 -22.48 9.27
N GLU A 377 -11.05 -23.03 9.70
CA GLU A 377 -11.96 -22.34 10.61
C GLU A 377 -11.40 -22.21 12.04
N THR A 378 -10.47 -23.07 12.43
CA THR A 378 -9.82 -23.00 13.74
C THR A 378 -8.71 -21.98 13.83
N ALA A 379 -8.03 -21.67 12.73
CA ALA A 379 -6.94 -20.68 12.72
C ALA A 379 -7.45 -19.22 12.79
N ASP A 380 -8.63 -18.94 12.23
CA ASP A 380 -9.26 -17.60 12.33
C ASP A 380 -9.86 -17.33 13.72
N ALA A 381 -10.16 -18.39 14.51
CA ALA A 381 -10.67 -18.28 15.89
C ALA A 381 -9.54 -18.05 16.92
N PHE A 382 -8.30 -18.41 16.60
CA PHE A 382 -7.12 -18.20 17.44
C PHE A 382 -6.28 -16.97 17.02
N ASP A 383 -6.63 -16.28 15.93
CA ASP A 383 -6.04 -14.99 15.59
C ASP A 383 -6.69 -13.88 16.47
N VAL A 384 -6.57 -14.13 17.79
CA VAL A 384 -6.96 -13.17 18.83
C VAL A 384 -6.12 -11.92 18.61
N ASP A 385 -6.84 -10.90 18.31
CA ASP A 385 -6.58 -9.47 18.25
C ASP A 385 -5.44 -9.01 19.18
N LEU A 386 -4.19 -9.25 18.80
CA LEU A 386 -2.98 -8.63 19.35
C LEU A 386 -2.56 -7.40 18.56
N SER A 387 -3.47 -6.78 17.82
CA SER A 387 -3.27 -5.45 17.26
C SER A 387 -3.64 -4.39 18.30
N LEU A 388 -2.71 -4.14 19.24
CA LEU A 388 -2.63 -2.88 19.96
C LEU A 388 -2.36 -1.72 19.00
#